data_d83c391bcc0b5bc5a98301e5a7ae48e8
#
_entry.id   d83c391bcc0b5bc5a98301e5a7ae48e8
#
_cell.length_a   1.000
_cell.length_b   1.000
_cell.length_c   1.000
_cell.angle_alpha   90.00
_cell.angle_beta   90.00
_cell.angle_gamma   90.00
#
_symmetry.space_group_name_H-M   'P 1'
#
loop_
_entity.id
_entity.type
_entity.pdbx_description
1 polymer ?
#
loop_
_entity_poly.entity_id
_entity_poly.type
_entity_poly.pdbx_seq_one_letter_code
_entity_poly.pdbx_strand_id
1 'polypeptide(L)'
;MRPLAPLALCLALAAAATAEAPQGPNLAAADPAPPGVVRRALMAEALYALGVRQDDPLAVLTAVRLARGIALRAATGWQPAEDTAADPATLAGTAATEPALALAVLMAEGVPGLEDIAADLQAGQGRDRPQGRLNVRPGTLEGGQSVSWRIPFNGLLPAELGLATDGAPLILTVTDETGAQVCRATAPAFCGFTPAWNGWFTATLSNPGPDPARFRLMTN
;
A
#
# COMPACT_ATOMS: atom_id res chain seq x y z
N MET A 1 58.62 -18.99 57.16
CA MET A 1 58.69 -19.04 55.71
C MET A 1 57.40 -19.66 55.17
N ARG A 2 56.52 -18.85 54.62
CA ARG A 2 55.26 -19.28 54.00
C ARG A 2 55.42 -19.14 52.48
N PRO A 3 55.07 -20.13 51.65
CA PRO A 3 55.13 -19.97 50.19
C PRO A 3 53.89 -19.23 49.69
N LEU A 4 54.10 -18.22 48.84
CA LEU A 4 53.13 -17.51 48.05
C LEU A 4 52.70 -18.35 46.83
N ALA A 5 51.40 -18.66 46.75
CA ALA A 5 50.81 -19.31 45.57
C ALA A 5 50.53 -18.25 44.45
N PRO A 6 50.85 -18.54 43.19
CA PRO A 6 50.51 -17.63 42.09
C PRO A 6 49.02 -17.74 41.74
N LEU A 7 48.35 -16.59 41.73
CA LEU A 7 46.97 -16.41 41.24
C LEU A 7 47.00 -16.41 39.71
N ALA A 8 46.51 -17.46 39.07
CA ALA A 8 46.30 -17.52 37.64
C ALA A 8 45.05 -16.75 37.23
N LEU A 9 45.23 -15.59 36.56
CA LEU A 9 44.16 -14.76 36.00
C LEU A 9 43.72 -15.35 34.66
N CYS A 10 42.62 -16.09 34.63
CA CYS A 10 41.98 -16.53 33.37
C CYS A 10 41.24 -15.35 32.70
N LEU A 11 41.82 -14.76 31.66
CA LEU A 11 41.12 -13.86 30.76
C LEU A 11 40.17 -14.70 29.86
N ALA A 12 38.87 -14.65 30.13
CA ALA A 12 37.86 -15.14 29.20
C ALA A 12 37.70 -14.13 28.06
N LEU A 13 38.21 -14.42 26.87
CA LEU A 13 37.83 -13.71 25.65
C LEU A 13 36.36 -14.05 25.31
N ALA A 14 35.46 -13.10 25.52
CA ALA A 14 34.12 -13.16 24.96
C ALA A 14 34.26 -12.90 23.45
N ALA A 15 34.16 -13.93 22.62
CA ALA A 15 33.99 -13.80 21.20
C ALA A 15 32.59 -13.19 20.94
N ALA A 16 32.53 -11.92 20.55
CA ALA A 16 31.32 -11.33 20.04
C ALA A 16 31.01 -12.04 18.71
N ALA A 17 29.98 -12.89 18.71
CA ALA A 17 29.42 -13.42 17.46
C ALA A 17 28.84 -12.24 16.67
N THR A 18 29.55 -11.76 15.68
CA THR A 18 28.98 -10.87 14.67
C THR A 18 27.96 -11.67 13.89
N ALA A 19 26.68 -11.37 14.11
CA ALA A 19 25.62 -11.92 13.27
C ALA A 19 25.91 -11.46 11.82
N GLU A 20 26.24 -12.43 10.97
CA GLU A 20 26.45 -12.18 9.55
C GLU A 20 25.16 -11.62 8.98
N ALA A 21 25.23 -10.46 8.30
CA ALA A 21 24.08 -9.87 7.65
C ALA A 21 23.52 -10.84 6.61
N PRO A 22 22.20 -11.02 6.51
CA PRO A 22 21.60 -11.91 5.53
C PRO A 22 22.11 -11.59 4.13
N GLN A 23 22.65 -12.60 3.43
CA GLN A 23 23.13 -12.44 2.07
C GLN A 23 22.01 -12.79 1.10
N GLY A 24 21.67 -11.85 0.21
CA GLY A 24 20.67 -12.03 -0.83
C GLY A 24 19.45 -11.11 -0.67
N PRO A 25 18.49 -11.16 -1.61
CA PRO A 25 17.28 -10.37 -1.57
C PRO A 25 16.45 -10.65 -0.31
N ASN A 26 15.89 -9.60 0.30
CA ASN A 26 14.99 -9.72 1.44
C ASN A 26 13.60 -10.19 0.99
N LEU A 27 13.51 -11.38 0.41
CA LEU A 27 12.28 -11.99 -0.05
C LEU A 27 12.18 -13.43 0.42
N ALA A 28 11.05 -13.77 1.05
CA ALA A 28 10.69 -15.15 1.35
C ALA A 28 9.90 -15.77 0.19
N ALA A 29 9.98 -17.09 0.04
CA ALA A 29 9.03 -17.81 -0.77
C ALA A 29 7.63 -17.59 -0.18
N ALA A 30 6.71 -17.02 -0.98
CA ALA A 30 5.37 -16.73 -0.53
C ALA A 30 4.38 -17.73 -1.09
N ASP A 31 3.53 -18.29 -0.24
CA ASP A 31 2.29 -18.92 -0.68
C ASP A 31 1.33 -17.85 -1.22
N PRO A 32 0.49 -18.17 -2.23
CA PRO A 32 -0.49 -17.25 -2.75
C PRO A 32 -1.47 -16.84 -1.65
N ALA A 33 -1.27 -15.65 -1.11
CA ALA A 33 -2.16 -15.08 -0.10
C ALA A 33 -3.45 -14.54 -0.77
N PRO A 34 -4.60 -14.57 -0.05
CA PRO A 34 -5.81 -13.89 -0.54
C PRO A 34 -5.54 -12.41 -0.76
N PRO A 35 -6.30 -11.74 -1.66
CA PRO A 35 -6.14 -10.31 -1.91
C PRO A 35 -6.22 -9.49 -0.63
N GLY A 36 -5.15 -8.77 -0.31
CA GLY A 36 -5.10 -7.87 0.83
C GLY A 36 -5.82 -6.55 0.57
N VAL A 37 -5.66 -5.61 1.49
CA VAL A 37 -6.40 -4.35 1.47
C VAL A 37 -6.02 -3.45 0.30
N VAL A 38 -4.75 -3.45 -0.12
CA VAL A 38 -4.28 -2.63 -1.24
C VAL A 38 -4.89 -3.13 -2.55
N ARG A 39 -4.82 -4.44 -2.80
CA ARG A 39 -5.41 -5.03 -4.01
C ARG A 39 -6.92 -4.77 -4.07
N ARG A 40 -7.63 -4.86 -2.93
CA ARG A 40 -9.07 -4.55 -2.87
C ARG A 40 -9.37 -3.09 -3.18
N ALA A 41 -8.55 -2.15 -2.71
CA ALA A 41 -8.69 -0.73 -3.02
C ALA A 41 -8.51 -0.46 -4.52
N LEU A 42 -7.45 -1.01 -5.12
CA LEU A 42 -7.22 -0.88 -6.58
C LEU A 42 -8.33 -1.53 -7.40
N MET A 43 -8.85 -2.67 -6.95
CA MET A 43 -9.99 -3.36 -7.61
C MET A 43 -11.26 -2.52 -7.53
N ALA A 44 -11.53 -1.89 -6.38
CA ALA A 44 -12.67 -0.99 -6.24
C ALA A 44 -12.61 0.19 -7.23
N GLU A 45 -11.45 0.82 -7.38
CA GLU A 45 -11.25 1.91 -8.35
C GLU A 45 -11.44 1.42 -9.80
N ALA A 46 -10.86 0.27 -10.14
CA ALA A 46 -10.98 -0.28 -11.48
C ALA A 46 -12.44 -0.66 -11.82
N LEU A 47 -13.12 -1.29 -10.85
CA LEU A 47 -14.53 -1.70 -11.01
C LEU A 47 -15.47 -0.48 -11.11
N TYR A 48 -15.21 0.58 -10.31
CA TYR A 48 -15.95 1.83 -10.41
C TYR A 48 -15.81 2.45 -11.80
N ALA A 49 -14.57 2.60 -12.26
CA ALA A 49 -14.31 3.16 -13.58
C ALA A 49 -14.92 2.32 -14.72
N LEU A 50 -14.93 0.99 -14.58
CA LEU A 50 -15.57 0.08 -15.54
C LEU A 50 -17.09 0.26 -15.53
N GLY A 51 -17.72 0.23 -14.33
CA GLY A 51 -19.15 0.36 -14.17
C GLY A 51 -19.70 1.67 -14.72
N VAL A 52 -19.00 2.78 -14.47
CA VAL A 52 -19.38 4.10 -15.02
C VAL A 52 -19.28 4.10 -16.56
N ARG A 53 -18.24 3.52 -17.14
CA ARG A 53 -18.10 3.46 -18.60
C ARG A 53 -19.11 2.57 -19.31
N GLN A 54 -19.60 1.52 -18.61
CA GLN A 54 -20.52 0.52 -19.17
C GLN A 54 -21.98 0.77 -18.77
N ASP A 55 -22.24 1.83 -17.99
CA ASP A 55 -23.53 2.11 -17.39
C ASP A 55 -24.07 0.90 -16.59
N ASP A 56 -23.18 0.26 -15.81
CA ASP A 56 -23.47 -0.90 -14.99
C ASP A 56 -23.64 -0.52 -13.52
N PRO A 57 -24.88 -0.37 -13.03
CA PRO A 57 -25.15 0.02 -11.65
C PRO A 57 -24.66 -0.98 -10.62
N LEU A 58 -24.69 -2.29 -10.94
CA LEU A 58 -24.21 -3.32 -10.01
C LEU A 58 -22.70 -3.22 -9.79
N ALA A 59 -21.93 -2.99 -10.87
CA ALA A 59 -20.50 -2.78 -10.78
C ALA A 59 -20.16 -1.55 -9.95
N VAL A 60 -20.87 -0.42 -10.16
CA VAL A 60 -20.66 0.82 -9.40
C VAL A 60 -21.01 0.64 -7.93
N LEU A 61 -22.15 0.05 -7.59
CA LEU A 61 -22.55 -0.25 -6.21
C LEU A 61 -21.53 -1.16 -5.50
N THR A 62 -21.07 -2.20 -6.20
CA THR A 62 -20.07 -3.14 -5.66
C THR A 62 -18.74 -2.44 -5.39
N ALA A 63 -18.28 -1.58 -6.31
CA ALA A 63 -17.08 -0.79 -6.18
C ALA A 63 -17.13 0.14 -4.96
N VAL A 64 -18.23 0.89 -4.80
CA VAL A 64 -18.45 1.79 -3.67
C VAL A 64 -18.46 1.01 -2.35
N ARG A 65 -19.16 -0.14 -2.30
CA ARG A 65 -19.20 -1.01 -1.13
C ARG A 65 -17.81 -1.49 -0.73
N LEU A 66 -17.00 -1.95 -1.68
CA LEU A 66 -15.61 -2.38 -1.44
C LEU A 66 -14.75 -1.24 -0.89
N ALA A 67 -14.82 -0.07 -1.51
CA ALA A 67 -14.03 1.09 -1.14
C ALA A 67 -14.40 1.62 0.26
N ARG A 68 -15.68 1.70 0.59
CA ARG A 68 -16.18 2.21 1.88
C ARG A 68 -15.89 1.25 3.05
N GLY A 69 -15.63 -0.02 2.78
CA GLY A 69 -15.18 -1.00 3.76
C GLY A 69 -13.71 -0.89 4.17
N ILE A 70 -12.94 0.05 3.60
CA ILE A 70 -11.50 0.22 3.86
C ILE A 70 -11.27 1.45 4.73
N ALA A 71 -10.64 1.27 5.90
CA ALA A 71 -10.22 2.37 6.75
C ALA A 71 -8.93 3.01 6.20
N LEU A 72 -8.99 4.28 5.82
CA LEU A 72 -7.85 5.03 5.30
C LEU A 72 -7.13 5.77 6.43
N ARG A 73 -5.82 5.83 6.36
CA ARG A 73 -4.98 6.65 7.24
C ARG A 73 -3.81 7.24 6.46
N ALA A 74 -3.34 8.41 6.89
CA ALA A 74 -2.09 8.95 6.37
C ALA A 74 -0.93 7.99 6.66
N ALA A 75 -0.06 7.79 5.68
CA ALA A 75 1.14 6.99 5.85
C ALA A 75 2.06 7.63 6.90
N THR A 76 2.41 6.85 7.92
CA THR A 76 3.33 7.27 9.00
C THR A 76 4.52 6.32 9.06
N GLY A 77 5.68 6.81 9.53
CA GLY A 77 6.90 6.01 9.63
C GLY A 77 7.63 5.81 8.30
N TRP A 78 7.11 6.32 7.19
CA TRP A 78 7.86 6.37 5.94
C TRP A 78 8.90 7.48 6.00
N GLN A 79 10.07 7.22 5.46
CA GLN A 79 11.16 8.19 5.38
C GLN A 79 11.22 8.76 3.95
N PRO A 80 10.66 9.93 3.69
CA PRO A 80 10.72 10.54 2.37
C PRO A 80 12.14 11.03 2.08
N ALA A 81 12.53 10.98 0.82
CA ALA A 81 13.75 11.66 0.38
C ALA A 81 13.54 13.19 0.33
N GLU A 82 12.28 13.64 0.23
CA GLU A 82 11.85 15.05 0.24
C GLU A 82 10.54 15.19 1.04
N ASP A 83 10.35 16.35 1.69
CA ASP A 83 9.14 16.66 2.49
C ASP A 83 7.95 16.92 1.56
N THR A 84 7.13 15.90 1.35
CA THR A 84 5.82 16.05 0.72
C THR A 84 4.75 15.86 1.79
N ALA A 85 4.09 16.94 2.19
CA ALA A 85 2.97 16.88 3.13
C ALA A 85 1.80 16.10 2.50
N ALA A 86 1.22 15.15 3.24
CA ALA A 86 0.01 14.46 2.82
C ALA A 86 -1.21 15.35 3.09
N ASP A 87 -2.06 15.57 2.09
CA ASP A 87 -3.36 16.20 2.27
C ASP A 87 -4.40 15.12 2.63
N PRO A 88 -5.00 15.12 3.84
CA PRO A 88 -6.00 14.15 4.24
C PRO A 88 -7.22 14.10 3.31
N ALA A 89 -7.59 15.22 2.69
CA ALA A 89 -8.72 15.29 1.77
C ALA A 89 -8.52 14.45 0.50
N THR A 90 -7.27 14.13 0.14
CA THR A 90 -6.92 13.35 -1.04
C THR A 90 -6.60 11.89 -0.75
N LEU A 91 -6.75 11.42 0.50
CA LEU A 91 -6.53 10.02 0.86
C LEU A 91 -7.54 9.09 0.18
N ALA A 92 -8.77 9.52 0.03
CA ALA A 92 -9.83 8.72 -0.58
C ALA A 92 -9.65 8.59 -2.09
N GLY A 93 -9.90 7.36 -2.61
CA GLY A 93 -10.08 7.14 -4.03
C GLY A 93 -11.46 7.57 -4.51
N THR A 94 -11.64 7.62 -5.84
CA THR A 94 -12.91 8.04 -6.46
C THR A 94 -14.08 7.21 -5.96
N ALA A 95 -13.94 5.87 -5.92
CA ALA A 95 -15.00 4.95 -5.48
C ALA A 95 -15.39 5.11 -4.00
N ALA A 96 -14.53 5.71 -3.15
CA ALA A 96 -14.77 5.90 -1.72
C ALA A 96 -15.46 7.22 -1.36
N THR A 97 -15.75 8.08 -2.34
CA THR A 97 -16.28 9.44 -2.13
C THR A 97 -17.80 9.47 -2.00
N GLU A 98 -18.34 10.52 -1.39
CA GLU A 98 -19.79 10.74 -1.35
C GLU A 98 -20.41 10.97 -2.74
N PRO A 99 -19.77 11.69 -3.70
CA PRO A 99 -20.26 11.75 -5.06
C PRO A 99 -20.36 10.38 -5.76
N ALA A 100 -19.42 9.47 -5.50
CA ALA A 100 -19.48 8.11 -6.05
C ALA A 100 -20.67 7.32 -5.48
N LEU A 101 -20.96 7.48 -4.17
CA LEU A 101 -22.14 6.89 -3.56
C LEU A 101 -23.43 7.46 -4.18
N ALA A 102 -23.50 8.79 -4.32
CA ALA A 102 -24.69 9.44 -4.91
C ALA A 102 -24.94 8.95 -6.35
N LEU A 103 -23.86 8.81 -7.15
CA LEU A 103 -23.97 8.25 -8.49
C LEU A 103 -24.43 6.78 -8.45
N ALA A 104 -23.88 5.96 -7.56
CA ALA A 104 -24.27 4.56 -7.43
C ALA A 104 -25.75 4.39 -7.10
N VAL A 105 -26.27 5.24 -6.21
CA VAL A 105 -27.69 5.28 -5.84
C VAL A 105 -28.55 5.70 -7.03
N LEU A 106 -28.18 6.77 -7.73
CA LEU A 106 -28.91 7.26 -8.90
C LEU A 106 -28.97 6.19 -10.01
N MET A 107 -27.88 5.49 -10.27
CA MET A 107 -27.85 4.42 -11.27
C MET A 107 -28.66 3.18 -10.87
N ALA A 108 -28.93 2.98 -9.57
CA ALA A 108 -29.72 1.87 -9.06
C ALA A 108 -31.22 2.14 -9.08
N GLU A 109 -31.65 3.41 -9.27
CA GLU A 109 -33.06 3.77 -9.30
C GLU A 109 -33.83 3.03 -10.41
N GLY A 110 -34.97 2.43 -10.06
CA GLY A 110 -35.77 1.65 -10.99
C GLY A 110 -35.21 0.29 -11.38
N VAL A 111 -34.06 -0.14 -10.80
CA VAL A 111 -33.47 -1.46 -11.06
C VAL A 111 -33.84 -2.41 -9.90
N PRO A 112 -34.78 -3.36 -10.11
CA PRO A 112 -35.22 -4.25 -9.06
C PRO A 112 -34.06 -4.99 -8.36
N GLY A 113 -34.04 -4.94 -7.02
CA GLY A 113 -33.03 -5.59 -6.17
C GLY A 113 -31.75 -4.78 -5.97
N LEU A 114 -31.47 -3.74 -6.75
CA LEU A 114 -30.33 -2.85 -6.53
C LEU A 114 -30.68 -1.68 -5.62
N GLU A 115 -31.96 -1.27 -5.58
CA GLU A 115 -32.42 -0.21 -4.69
C GLU A 115 -32.22 -0.53 -3.22
N ASP A 116 -32.45 -1.77 -2.79
CA ASP A 116 -32.19 -2.22 -1.42
C ASP A 116 -30.71 -2.15 -1.06
N ILE A 117 -29.84 -2.58 -2.00
CA ILE A 117 -28.39 -2.50 -1.82
C ILE A 117 -27.91 -1.04 -1.72
N ALA A 118 -28.48 -0.17 -2.55
CA ALA A 118 -28.20 1.25 -2.54
C ALA A 118 -28.63 1.91 -1.22
N ALA A 119 -29.83 1.57 -0.72
CA ALA A 119 -30.36 2.04 0.56
C ALA A 119 -29.48 1.58 1.74
N ASP A 120 -29.04 0.33 1.75
CA ASP A 120 -28.12 -0.20 2.76
C ASP A 120 -26.76 0.54 2.78
N LEU A 121 -26.24 0.85 1.60
CA LEU A 121 -25.02 1.63 1.47
C LEU A 121 -25.17 3.06 1.96
N GLN A 122 -26.31 3.71 1.68
CA GLN A 122 -26.63 5.05 2.18
C GLN A 122 -26.79 5.06 3.70
N ALA A 123 -27.48 4.06 4.26
CA ALA A 123 -27.67 3.92 5.70
C ALA A 123 -26.36 3.64 6.46
N GLY A 124 -25.26 3.38 5.72
CA GLY A 124 -23.97 3.06 6.31
C GLY A 124 -23.88 1.65 6.87
N GLN A 125 -24.84 0.79 6.55
CA GLN A 125 -24.80 -0.62 6.95
C GLN A 125 -23.56 -1.29 6.35
N GLY A 126 -22.82 -2.03 7.18
CA GLY A 126 -21.56 -2.66 6.80
C GLY A 126 -20.30 -1.84 7.10
N ARG A 127 -20.42 -0.61 7.65
CA ARG A 127 -19.27 0.18 8.13
C ARG A 127 -18.70 -0.30 9.46
N ASP A 128 -19.43 -1.15 10.18
CA ASP A 128 -19.13 -1.49 11.58
C ASP A 128 -17.84 -2.30 11.78
N ARG A 129 -17.24 -2.83 10.71
CA ARG A 129 -15.93 -3.50 10.75
C ARG A 129 -15.12 -3.17 9.49
N PRO A 130 -14.15 -2.27 9.57
CA PRO A 130 -13.21 -2.06 8.48
C PRO A 130 -12.56 -3.39 8.08
N GLN A 131 -12.68 -3.77 6.81
CA GLN A 131 -12.11 -5.01 6.28
C GLN A 131 -10.59 -4.91 6.06
N GLY A 132 -9.96 -3.89 6.62
CA GLY A 132 -8.54 -3.62 6.58
C GLY A 132 -8.24 -2.14 6.76
N ARG A 133 -6.98 -1.84 7.05
CA ARG A 133 -6.46 -0.48 7.13
C ARG A 133 -5.48 -0.26 6.00
N LEU A 134 -5.60 0.87 5.33
CA LEU A 134 -4.77 1.26 4.21
C LEU A 134 -3.98 2.51 4.59
N ASN A 135 -2.65 2.41 4.56
CA ASN A 135 -1.80 3.59 4.65
C ASN A 135 -1.74 4.25 3.27
N VAL A 136 -2.01 5.54 3.21
CA VAL A 136 -2.08 6.26 1.94
C VAL A 136 -1.19 7.50 2.02
N ARG A 137 -0.37 7.69 0.99
CA ARG A 137 0.37 8.91 0.74
C ARG A 137 -0.06 9.49 -0.61
N PRO A 138 -0.88 10.52 -0.62
CA PRO A 138 -1.20 11.26 -1.83
C PRO A 138 -0.08 12.24 -2.17
N GLY A 139 -0.03 12.64 -3.42
CA GLY A 139 0.91 13.66 -3.88
C GLY A 139 0.75 13.97 -5.34
N THR A 140 1.56 14.92 -5.80
CA THR A 140 1.72 15.27 -7.22
C THR A 140 3.19 15.12 -7.58
N LEU A 141 3.47 14.59 -8.75
CA LEU A 141 4.82 14.40 -9.27
C LEU A 141 4.91 15.11 -10.63
N GLU A 142 5.81 16.09 -10.70
CA GLU A 142 6.03 16.87 -11.92
C GLU A 142 6.59 15.98 -13.06
N GLY A 143 6.40 16.42 -14.29
CA GLY A 143 6.92 15.72 -15.47
C GLY A 143 8.44 15.52 -15.40
N GLY A 144 8.91 14.33 -15.72
CA GLY A 144 10.32 13.95 -15.68
C GLY A 144 10.89 13.73 -14.27
N GLN A 145 10.11 13.94 -13.21
CA GLN A 145 10.59 13.80 -11.83
C GLN A 145 10.45 12.37 -11.30
N SER A 146 11.21 12.10 -10.24
CA SER A 146 11.13 10.88 -9.43
C SER A 146 11.20 11.23 -7.96
N VAL A 147 10.49 10.46 -7.13
CA VAL A 147 10.50 10.59 -5.68
C VAL A 147 10.56 9.21 -5.04
N SER A 148 11.22 9.10 -3.88
CA SER A 148 11.42 7.82 -3.20
C SER A 148 11.07 7.90 -1.73
N TRP A 149 10.51 6.80 -1.21
CA TRP A 149 10.25 6.62 0.23
C TRP A 149 10.82 5.29 0.69
N ARG A 150 11.45 5.31 1.85
CA ARG A 150 11.81 4.11 2.58
C ARG A 150 10.64 3.72 3.50
N ILE A 151 10.14 2.50 3.33
CA ILE A 151 8.96 1.98 3.99
C ILE A 151 9.37 0.73 4.78
N PRO A 152 9.09 0.67 6.10
CA PRO A 152 9.41 -0.52 6.88
C PRO A 152 8.35 -1.61 6.68
N PHE A 153 8.78 -2.84 6.47
CA PHE A 153 7.91 -4.01 6.46
C PHE A 153 8.41 -5.09 7.44
N ASN A 154 7.45 -5.80 8.02
CA ASN A 154 7.74 -6.91 8.91
C ASN A 154 8.06 -8.17 8.10
N GLY A 155 9.08 -8.91 8.55
CA GLY A 155 9.44 -10.19 7.97
C GLY A 155 8.33 -11.23 8.12
N LEU A 156 8.23 -12.13 7.16
CA LEU A 156 7.30 -13.25 7.09
C LEU A 156 5.81 -12.85 7.07
N LEU A 157 5.51 -11.56 6.93
CA LEU A 157 4.14 -11.08 6.73
C LEU A 157 3.94 -10.60 5.29
N PRO A 158 2.78 -10.90 4.68
CA PRO A 158 2.46 -10.38 3.34
C PRO A 158 2.48 -8.86 3.32
N ALA A 159 3.27 -8.30 2.43
CA ALA A 159 3.40 -6.87 2.16
C ALA A 159 2.74 -6.54 0.82
N GLU A 160 2.00 -5.45 0.78
CA GLU A 160 1.36 -4.94 -0.43
C GLU A 160 1.69 -3.47 -0.62
N LEU A 161 2.12 -3.11 -1.83
CA LEU A 161 2.16 -1.73 -2.30
C LEU A 161 1.24 -1.56 -3.50
N GLY A 162 0.57 -0.42 -3.56
CA GLY A 162 -0.28 -0.04 -4.68
C GLY A 162 -0.05 1.40 -5.10
N LEU A 163 -0.16 1.65 -6.39
CA LEU A 163 -0.11 2.99 -6.96
C LEU A 163 -1.36 3.23 -7.80
N ALA A 164 -2.14 4.22 -7.42
CA ALA A 164 -3.23 4.76 -8.22
C ALA A 164 -2.88 6.18 -8.71
N THR A 165 -3.32 6.52 -9.91
CA THR A 165 -3.14 7.84 -10.52
C THR A 165 -4.44 8.32 -11.15
N ASP A 166 -4.47 9.56 -11.59
CA ASP A 166 -5.56 10.17 -12.37
C ASP A 166 -5.48 9.87 -13.88
N GLY A 167 -4.85 8.75 -14.25
CA GLY A 167 -4.69 8.30 -15.63
C GLY A 167 -3.26 8.43 -16.17
N ALA A 168 -2.37 9.11 -15.44
CA ALA A 168 -0.97 9.24 -15.84
C ALA A 168 -0.20 7.91 -15.68
N PRO A 169 0.71 7.57 -16.59
CA PRO A 169 1.45 6.32 -16.58
C PRO A 169 2.69 6.38 -15.66
N LEU A 170 2.48 6.70 -14.36
CA LEU A 170 3.58 6.68 -13.40
C LEU A 170 4.15 5.26 -13.23
N ILE A 171 5.44 5.18 -12.99
CA ILE A 171 6.15 3.91 -12.77
C ILE A 171 6.45 3.78 -11.28
N LEU A 172 6.02 2.66 -10.68
CA LEU A 172 6.42 2.23 -9.35
C LEU A 172 7.56 1.23 -9.47
N THR A 173 8.68 1.48 -8.79
CA THR A 173 9.77 0.52 -8.60
C THR A 173 9.96 0.30 -7.11
N VAL A 174 10.03 -0.94 -6.67
CA VAL A 174 10.30 -1.32 -5.28
C VAL A 174 11.60 -2.09 -5.23
N THR A 175 12.51 -1.66 -4.34
CA THR A 175 13.76 -2.36 -4.06
C THR A 175 13.86 -2.65 -2.56
N ASP A 176 14.58 -3.70 -2.18
CA ASP A 176 14.91 -3.99 -0.79
C ASP A 176 16.14 -3.17 -0.33
N GLU A 177 16.59 -3.38 0.91
CA GLU A 177 17.76 -2.71 1.48
C GLU A 177 19.09 -3.07 0.82
N THR A 178 19.14 -4.19 0.06
CA THR A 178 20.32 -4.58 -0.71
C THR A 178 20.37 -3.91 -2.08
N GLY A 179 19.28 -3.22 -2.48
CA GLY A 179 19.08 -2.65 -3.80
C GLY A 179 18.51 -3.64 -4.82
N ALA A 180 18.20 -4.87 -4.40
CA ALA A 180 17.56 -5.84 -5.28
C ALA A 180 16.13 -5.41 -5.63
N GLN A 181 15.80 -5.45 -6.92
CA GLN A 181 14.46 -5.08 -7.39
C GLN A 181 13.44 -6.15 -7.03
N VAL A 182 12.45 -5.76 -6.22
CA VAL A 182 11.33 -6.60 -5.81
C VAL A 182 10.20 -6.57 -6.83
N CYS A 183 9.93 -5.38 -7.35
CA CYS A 183 8.81 -5.15 -8.27
C CYS A 183 9.05 -3.90 -9.11
N ARG A 184 8.50 -3.92 -10.34
CA ARG A 184 8.37 -2.73 -11.18
C ARG A 184 7.07 -2.84 -11.99
N ALA A 185 6.22 -1.80 -11.93
CA ALA A 185 4.95 -1.77 -12.63
C ALA A 185 4.54 -0.34 -12.98
N THR A 186 3.72 -0.19 -14.02
CA THR A 186 3.11 1.10 -14.41
C THR A 186 1.72 1.22 -13.79
N ALA A 187 1.35 2.43 -13.36
CA ALA A 187 0.06 2.70 -12.74
C ALA A 187 -1.14 2.39 -13.69
N PRO A 188 -2.25 1.84 -13.18
CA PRO A 188 -2.45 1.39 -11.80
C PRO A 188 -1.58 0.16 -11.48
N ALA A 189 -0.75 0.27 -10.43
CA ALA A 189 0.27 -0.72 -10.12
C ALA A 189 0.00 -1.44 -8.79
N PHE A 190 0.36 -2.71 -8.75
CA PHE A 190 0.30 -3.54 -7.55
C PHE A 190 1.60 -4.34 -7.42
N CYS A 191 2.20 -4.28 -6.23
CA CYS A 191 3.34 -5.08 -5.83
C CYS A 191 2.99 -5.84 -4.55
N GLY A 192 2.94 -7.17 -4.62
CA GLY A 192 2.77 -8.04 -3.47
C GLY A 192 4.01 -8.90 -3.27
N PHE A 193 4.54 -8.95 -2.03
CA PHE A 193 5.71 -9.75 -1.67
C PHE A 193 5.68 -10.12 -0.20
N THR A 194 6.55 -11.02 0.22
CA THR A 194 6.75 -11.35 1.63
C THR A 194 8.22 -11.12 1.96
N PRO A 195 8.56 -10.13 2.83
CA PRO A 195 9.92 -9.97 3.31
C PRO A 195 10.39 -11.22 4.05
N ALA A 196 11.65 -11.63 3.88
CA ALA A 196 12.22 -12.75 4.64
C ALA A 196 12.52 -12.35 6.10
N TRP A 197 12.85 -11.08 6.34
CA TRP A 197 13.09 -10.48 7.65
C TRP A 197 12.58 -9.06 7.71
N ASN A 198 12.51 -8.48 8.92
CA ASN A 198 12.14 -7.08 9.10
C ASN A 198 13.14 -6.18 8.37
N GLY A 199 12.67 -5.33 7.47
CA GLY A 199 13.58 -4.51 6.67
C GLY A 199 12.92 -3.27 6.08
N TRP A 200 13.76 -2.45 5.46
CA TRP A 200 13.34 -1.25 4.75
C TRP A 200 13.30 -1.53 3.25
N PHE A 201 12.19 -1.17 2.65
CA PHE A 201 12.02 -1.24 1.20
C PHE A 201 11.89 0.16 0.65
N THR A 202 12.53 0.43 -0.47
CA THR A 202 12.45 1.74 -1.14
C THR A 202 11.44 1.66 -2.26
N ALA A 203 10.37 2.45 -2.14
CA ALA A 203 9.39 2.67 -3.20
C ALA A 203 9.75 3.94 -3.95
N THR A 204 10.11 3.82 -5.22
CA THR A 204 10.42 4.94 -6.12
C THR A 204 9.28 5.10 -7.12
N LEU A 205 8.73 6.30 -7.18
CA LEU A 205 7.79 6.73 -8.23
C LEU A 205 8.52 7.59 -9.25
N SER A 206 8.29 7.32 -10.53
CA SER A 206 8.82 8.11 -11.64
C SER A 206 7.71 8.53 -12.56
N ASN A 207 7.69 9.80 -12.95
CA ASN A 207 6.81 10.35 -13.97
C ASN A 207 7.57 10.49 -15.30
N PRO A 208 7.42 9.56 -16.24
CA PRO A 208 8.09 9.66 -17.54
C PRO A 208 7.40 10.65 -18.48
N GLY A 209 6.19 11.11 -18.14
CA GLY A 209 5.44 12.07 -18.96
C GLY A 209 5.91 13.51 -18.77
N PRO A 210 5.48 14.43 -19.63
CA PRO A 210 5.81 15.85 -19.52
C PRO A 210 4.94 16.60 -18.51
N ASP A 211 3.75 16.09 -18.21
CA ASP A 211 2.76 16.79 -17.39
C ASP A 211 2.79 16.33 -15.94
N PRO A 212 2.40 17.19 -14.97
CA PRO A 212 2.21 16.80 -13.58
C PRO A 212 1.16 15.69 -13.44
N ALA A 213 1.42 14.73 -12.57
CA ALA A 213 0.52 13.61 -12.30
C ALA A 213 0.20 13.49 -10.81
N ARG A 214 -1.10 13.41 -10.48
CA ARG A 214 -1.54 13.10 -9.13
C ARG A 214 -1.46 11.61 -8.88
N PHE A 215 -1.03 11.25 -7.66
CA PHE A 215 -0.90 9.86 -7.27
C PHE A 215 -1.38 9.60 -5.85
N ARG A 216 -1.64 8.34 -5.57
CA ARG A 216 -1.82 7.78 -4.23
C ARG A 216 -0.97 6.52 -4.14
N LEU A 217 0.09 6.59 -3.33
CA LEU A 217 0.89 5.42 -2.96
C LEU A 217 0.26 4.80 -1.71
N MET A 218 0.05 3.50 -1.74
CA MET A 218 -0.73 2.76 -0.73
C MET A 218 0.05 1.56 -0.21
N THR A 219 -0.08 1.27 1.10
CA THR A 219 0.40 0.00 1.70
C THR A 219 -0.62 -0.56 2.70
N ASN A 220 -0.52 -1.85 2.95
CA ASN A 220 -1.22 -2.50 4.06
C ASN A 220 -0.58 -2.19 5.42
#